data_d4a2635966d38438d88cb6ebc0efb1eb
#
_entry.id   d4a2635966d38438d88cb6ebc0efb1eb
#
_cell.length_a   1.000
_cell.length_b   1.000
_cell.length_c   1.000
_cell.angle_alpha   90.00
_cell.angle_beta   90.00
_cell.angle_gamma   90.00
#
_symmetry.space_group_name_H-M   'P 1'
#
loop_
_entity.id
_entity.type
_entity.pdbx_description
1 polymer ?
#
loop_
_entity_poly.entity_id
_entity_poly.type
_entity_poly.pdbx_seq_one_letter_code
_entity_poly.pdbx_strand_id
1 'polypeptide(L)'
;MQNKSFILLGSNLGDREYLLNAAVEKVCEVCGSLIDKSSLYESEPWGFQTDNNFLNQVIQIETSMSPHDLLKEILSVEIQLGRDRITKYDTYVSRPIDIDILYFNDMIINEYDL
;
A
#
# COMPACT_ATOMS: atom_id res chain seq x y z
N MET A 1 7.56 21.49 6.58
CA MET A 1 6.81 20.90 7.70
C MET A 1 6.55 19.44 7.41
N GLN A 2 6.77 18.59 8.39
CA GLN A 2 6.59 17.16 8.20
C GLN A 2 5.14 16.76 8.47
N ASN A 3 4.65 15.88 7.62
CA ASN A 3 3.31 15.30 7.75
C ASN A 3 3.44 13.85 8.19
N LYS A 4 2.39 13.32 8.80
CA LYS A 4 2.34 11.92 9.22
C LYS A 4 1.24 11.21 8.44
N SER A 5 1.52 10.00 8.01
CA SER A 5 0.55 9.22 7.24
C SER A 5 0.55 7.77 7.68
N PHE A 6 -0.64 7.19 7.78
CA PHE A 6 -0.81 5.75 7.98
C PHE A 6 -1.12 5.11 6.63
N ILE A 7 -0.40 4.06 6.31
CA ILE A 7 -0.47 3.38 5.03
C ILE A 7 -0.69 1.90 5.27
N LEU A 8 -1.68 1.33 4.56
CA LEU A 8 -1.97 -0.10 4.60
C LEU A 8 -1.36 -0.73 3.36
N LEU A 9 -0.60 -1.80 3.57
CA LEU A 9 -0.02 -2.57 2.48
C LEU A 9 -0.56 -4.00 2.55
N GLY A 10 -0.90 -4.57 1.40
CA GLY A 10 -1.41 -5.93 1.33
C GLY A 10 -0.90 -6.65 0.11
N SER A 11 -0.75 -7.96 0.24
CA SER A 11 -0.34 -8.83 -0.86
C SER A 11 -1.05 -10.17 -0.73
N ASN A 12 -1.60 -10.68 -1.83
CA ASN A 12 -2.19 -12.01 -1.82
C ASN A 12 -1.75 -12.87 -3.01
N LEU A 13 -0.62 -12.55 -3.59
CA LEU A 13 -0.07 -13.28 -4.73
C LEU A 13 1.44 -13.33 -4.63
N GLY A 14 2.01 -14.50 -4.90
CA GLY A 14 3.45 -14.68 -4.87
C GLY A 14 4.00 -14.79 -3.46
N ASP A 15 5.22 -14.33 -3.27
CA ASP A 15 5.86 -14.30 -1.95
C ASP A 15 5.40 -13.05 -1.22
N ARG A 16 4.30 -13.19 -0.49
CA ARG A 16 3.61 -12.07 0.14
C ARG A 16 4.51 -11.32 1.13
N GLU A 17 5.23 -12.05 1.95
CA GLU A 17 6.10 -11.42 2.96
C GLU A 17 7.24 -10.65 2.31
N TYR A 18 7.87 -11.24 1.30
CA TYR A 18 8.92 -10.56 0.55
C TYR A 18 8.39 -9.28 -0.09
N LEU A 19 7.22 -9.36 -0.72
CA LEU A 19 6.62 -8.20 -1.40
C LEU A 19 6.26 -7.09 -0.43
N LEU A 20 5.74 -7.44 0.76
CA LEU A 20 5.44 -6.43 1.77
C LEU A 20 6.71 -5.76 2.26
N ASN A 21 7.75 -6.53 2.54
CA ASN A 21 9.02 -5.95 2.98
C ASN A 21 9.61 -5.04 1.91
N ALA A 22 9.57 -5.47 0.65
CA ALA A 22 10.06 -4.65 -0.46
C ALA A 22 9.25 -3.36 -0.59
N ALA A 23 7.94 -3.45 -0.44
CA ALA A 23 7.07 -2.28 -0.53
C ALA A 23 7.35 -1.28 0.59
N VAL A 24 7.50 -1.76 1.83
CA VAL A 24 7.82 -0.89 2.96
C VAL A 24 9.16 -0.20 2.74
N GLU A 25 10.18 -0.93 2.30
CA GLU A 25 11.48 -0.34 2.01
C GLU A 25 11.38 0.73 0.93
N LYS A 26 10.64 0.46 -0.12
CA LYS A 26 10.52 1.39 -1.24
C LYS A 26 9.75 2.65 -0.83
N VAL A 27 8.66 2.48 -0.11
CA VAL A 27 7.89 3.62 0.39
C VAL A 27 8.76 4.48 1.31
N CYS A 28 9.54 3.87 2.19
CA CYS A 28 10.41 4.62 3.09
C CYS A 28 11.56 5.28 2.36
N GLU A 29 12.01 4.70 1.26
CA GLU A 29 13.08 5.29 0.45
C GLU A 29 12.62 6.55 -0.28
N VAL A 30 11.40 6.52 -0.86
CA VAL A 30 10.96 7.60 -1.74
C VAL A 30 9.95 8.55 -1.11
N CYS A 31 9.24 8.12 -0.08
CA CYS A 31 8.13 8.92 0.48
C CYS A 31 8.46 9.56 1.81
N GLY A 32 9.24 8.92 2.65
CA GLY A 32 9.52 9.48 3.97
C GLY A 32 10.16 8.47 4.91
N SER A 33 10.15 8.80 6.20
CA SER A 33 10.80 8.00 7.24
C SER A 33 9.77 7.16 7.98
N LEU A 34 10.12 5.91 8.24
CA LEU A 34 9.27 5.01 9.01
C LEU A 34 9.24 5.44 10.47
N ILE A 35 8.05 5.66 11.02
CA ILE A 35 7.86 5.95 12.43
C ILE A 35 7.53 4.67 13.18
N ASP A 36 6.62 3.88 12.64
CA ASP A 36 6.14 2.67 13.30
C ASP A 36 5.54 1.72 12.28
N LYS A 37 5.43 0.46 12.65
CA LYS A 37 4.80 -0.54 11.79
C LYS A 37 4.10 -1.59 12.65
N SER A 38 2.99 -2.11 12.14
CA SER A 38 2.24 -3.17 12.79
C SER A 38 2.92 -4.52 12.55
N SER A 39 2.44 -5.54 13.27
CA SER A 39 2.75 -6.92 12.92
C SER A 39 2.09 -7.26 11.59
N LEU A 40 2.57 -8.30 10.95
CA LEU A 40 1.90 -8.86 9.78
C LEU A 40 0.63 -9.58 10.23
N TYR A 41 -0.42 -9.47 9.44
CA TYR A 41 -1.67 -10.19 9.73
C TYR A 41 -2.37 -10.57 8.44
N GLU A 42 -3.15 -11.63 8.49
CA GLU A 42 -3.88 -12.12 7.33
C GLU A 42 -5.33 -11.67 7.35
N SER A 43 -5.89 -11.46 6.16
CA SER A 43 -7.30 -11.17 6.00
C SER A 43 -7.83 -11.92 4.77
N GLU A 44 -9.13 -12.22 4.78
CA GLU A 44 -9.75 -12.87 3.65
C GLU A 44 -9.95 -11.87 2.51
N PRO A 45 -9.91 -12.36 1.25
CA PRO A 45 -10.22 -11.50 0.10
C PRO A 45 -11.65 -10.99 0.22
N TRP A 46 -11.83 -9.70 -0.03
CA TRP A 46 -13.13 -9.08 0.09
C TRP A 46 -13.73 -8.86 -1.28
N GLY A 47 -14.96 -9.35 -1.46
CA GLY A 47 -15.73 -9.05 -2.65
C GLY A 47 -15.36 -9.85 -3.89
N PHE A 48 -14.46 -10.84 -3.79
CA PHE A 48 -14.11 -11.68 -4.93
C PHE A 48 -13.68 -13.05 -4.43
N GLN A 49 -13.59 -13.97 -5.38
CA GLN A 49 -13.29 -15.36 -5.07
C GLN A 49 -11.85 -15.69 -5.44
N THR A 50 -11.10 -16.06 -4.43
CA THR A 50 -9.73 -16.53 -4.57
C THR A 50 -9.40 -17.36 -3.35
N ASP A 51 -8.49 -18.30 -3.51
CA ASP A 51 -8.03 -19.10 -2.39
C ASP A 51 -6.94 -18.41 -1.58
N ASN A 52 -6.47 -17.27 -2.05
CA ASN A 52 -5.34 -16.60 -1.43
C ASN A 52 -5.81 -15.48 -0.49
N ASN A 53 -5.42 -15.60 0.78
CA ASN A 53 -5.66 -14.53 1.73
C ASN A 53 -4.61 -13.44 1.54
N PHE A 54 -5.00 -12.22 1.91
CA PHE A 54 -4.05 -11.11 1.95
C PHE A 54 -3.19 -11.24 3.19
N LEU A 55 -1.91 -10.95 3.02
CA LEU A 55 -1.03 -10.65 4.13
C LEU A 55 -0.89 -9.14 4.17
N ASN A 56 -1.08 -8.55 5.35
CA ASN A 56 -1.21 -7.11 5.50
C ASN A 56 -0.24 -6.56 6.53
N GLN A 57 0.09 -5.30 6.37
CA GLN A 57 0.83 -4.54 7.37
C GLN A 57 0.45 -3.07 7.27
N VAL A 58 0.31 -2.41 8.42
CA VAL A 58 0.10 -0.96 8.47
C VAL A 58 1.41 -0.31 8.89
N ILE A 59 1.79 0.75 8.21
CA ILE A 59 2.95 1.53 8.62
C ILE A 59 2.55 2.97 8.85
N GLN A 60 3.31 3.66 9.69
CA GLN A 60 3.21 5.10 9.86
C GLN A 60 4.52 5.72 9.40
N ILE A 61 4.42 6.71 8.52
CA ILE A 61 5.60 7.42 8.03
C ILE A 61 5.48 8.90 8.31
N GLU A 62 6.63 9.55 8.33
CA GLU A 62 6.73 10.99 8.34
C GLU A 62 7.20 11.42 6.96
N THR A 63 6.49 12.33 6.32
CA THR A 63 6.76 12.73 4.94
C THR A 63 6.63 14.23 4.76
N SER A 64 7.43 14.79 3.86
CA SER A 64 7.28 16.18 3.44
C SER A 64 6.37 16.34 2.24
N MET A 65 5.87 15.23 1.70
CA MET A 65 5.00 15.26 0.53
C MET A 65 3.59 15.72 0.87
N SER A 66 2.90 16.28 -0.12
CA SER A 66 1.46 16.51 -0.05
C SER A 66 0.72 15.18 -0.23
N PRO A 67 -0.58 15.11 0.10
CA PRO A 67 -1.34 13.89 -0.14
C PRO A 67 -1.33 13.45 -1.60
N HIS A 68 -1.44 14.38 -2.54
CA HIS A 68 -1.42 14.06 -3.96
C HIS A 68 -0.07 13.50 -4.39
N ASP A 69 1.02 14.09 -3.93
CA ASP A 69 2.36 13.62 -4.28
C ASP A 69 2.62 12.24 -3.67
N LEU A 70 2.16 12.04 -2.43
CA LEU A 70 2.31 10.76 -1.76
C LEU A 70 1.56 9.67 -2.52
N LEU A 71 0.32 9.94 -2.92
CA LEU A 71 -0.46 8.97 -3.70
C LEU A 71 0.24 8.62 -5.00
N LYS A 72 0.76 9.62 -5.70
CA LYS A 72 1.46 9.41 -6.96
C LYS A 72 2.66 8.48 -6.79
N GLU A 73 3.46 8.70 -5.75
CA GLU A 73 4.61 7.85 -5.49
C GLU A 73 4.21 6.44 -5.08
N ILE A 74 3.14 6.30 -4.31
CA ILE A 74 2.63 5.00 -3.90
C ILE A 74 2.17 4.19 -5.10
N LEU A 75 1.47 4.82 -6.04
CA LEU A 75 1.05 4.15 -7.27
C LEU A 75 2.26 3.70 -8.09
N SER A 76 3.30 4.50 -8.12
CA SER A 76 4.53 4.14 -8.79
C SER A 76 5.19 2.91 -8.14
N VAL A 77 5.20 2.86 -6.83
CA VAL A 77 5.75 1.70 -6.10
C VAL A 77 4.97 0.43 -6.44
N GLU A 78 3.64 0.51 -6.48
CA GLU A 78 2.82 -0.63 -6.87
C GLU A 78 3.19 -1.15 -8.25
N ILE A 79 3.37 -0.26 -9.20
CA ILE A 79 3.74 -0.64 -10.56
C ILE A 79 5.12 -1.29 -10.58
N GLN A 80 6.08 -0.73 -9.85
CA GLN A 80 7.45 -1.26 -9.80
C GLN A 80 7.49 -2.67 -9.21
N LEU A 81 6.56 -2.98 -8.30
CA LEU A 81 6.55 -4.28 -7.62
C LEU A 81 5.65 -5.29 -8.32
N GLY A 82 5.22 -5.00 -9.53
CA GLY A 82 4.57 -5.98 -10.37
C GLY A 82 3.06 -5.88 -10.51
N ARG A 83 2.44 -4.84 -9.94
CA ARG A 83 1.02 -4.65 -10.17
C ARG A 83 0.83 -4.19 -11.61
N ASP A 84 0.15 -5.01 -12.40
CA ASP A 84 -0.06 -4.72 -13.81
C ASP A 84 -1.24 -3.78 -13.99
N ARG A 85 -0.96 -2.54 -14.36
CA ARG A 85 -1.98 -1.54 -14.60
C ARG A 85 -2.73 -1.74 -15.90
N ILE A 86 -2.26 -2.66 -16.75
CA ILE A 86 -2.82 -2.84 -18.09
C ILE A 86 -3.92 -3.87 -18.09
N THR A 87 -4.09 -4.60 -17.03
CA THR A 87 -5.08 -5.67 -16.99
C THR A 87 -6.48 -5.10 -17.10
N LYS A 88 -7.08 -5.26 -18.25
CA LYS A 88 -8.43 -4.81 -18.51
C LYS A 88 -9.47 -5.52 -17.65
N TYR A 89 -9.13 -6.70 -17.22
CA TYR A 89 -10.05 -7.57 -16.50
C TYR A 89 -9.75 -7.61 -15.01
N ASP A 90 -8.86 -6.73 -14.58
CA ASP A 90 -8.37 -6.71 -13.23
C ASP A 90 -9.30 -5.93 -12.32
N THR A 91 -10.49 -6.47 -12.09
CA THR A 91 -11.38 -5.84 -11.13
C THR A 91 -11.21 -6.47 -9.75
N TYR A 92 -11.31 -7.78 -9.66
CA TYR A 92 -11.26 -8.48 -8.38
C TYR A 92 -10.40 -9.71 -8.52
N VAL A 93 -9.10 -9.50 -8.69
CA VAL A 93 -8.14 -10.59 -8.82
C VAL A 93 -7.05 -10.42 -7.78
N SER A 94 -6.31 -11.50 -7.56
CA SER A 94 -5.16 -11.48 -6.67
C SER A 94 -4.12 -10.50 -7.19
N ARG A 95 -3.46 -9.80 -6.28
CA ARG A 95 -2.48 -8.77 -6.62
C ARG A 95 -1.18 -8.98 -5.88
N PRO A 96 -0.05 -8.76 -6.55
CA PRO A 96 1.25 -8.84 -5.87
C PRO A 96 1.32 -7.87 -4.71
N ILE A 97 0.85 -6.64 -4.92
CA ILE A 97 0.91 -5.62 -3.89
C ILE A 97 -0.24 -4.63 -4.07
N ASP A 98 -0.78 -4.19 -2.94
CA ASP A 98 -1.82 -3.18 -2.89
C ASP A 98 -1.48 -2.23 -1.75
N ILE A 99 -1.48 -0.93 -2.02
CA ILE A 99 -1.02 0.07 -1.05
C ILE A 99 -2.05 1.19 -0.97
N ASP A 100 -2.58 1.42 0.23
CA ASP A 100 -3.61 2.44 0.45
C ASP A 100 -3.18 3.42 1.52
N ILE A 101 -3.42 4.70 1.27
CA ILE A 101 -3.25 5.73 2.28
C ILE A 101 -4.51 5.77 3.11
N LEU A 102 -4.40 5.51 4.41
CA LEU A 102 -5.55 5.52 5.31
C LEU A 102 -5.79 6.91 5.90
N TYR A 103 -4.72 7.54 6.38
CA TYR A 103 -4.78 8.85 7.02
C TYR A 103 -3.60 9.68 6.57
N PHE A 104 -3.84 10.97 6.44
CA PHE A 104 -2.80 11.95 6.21
C PHE A 104 -2.99 13.05 7.26
N ASN A 105 -2.09 13.10 8.24
CA ASN A 105 -2.28 13.88 9.45
C ASN A 105 -3.59 13.45 10.12
N ASP A 106 -4.54 14.34 10.29
CA ASP A 106 -5.84 14.02 10.91
C ASP A 106 -6.92 13.73 9.90
N MET A 107 -6.58 13.74 8.60
CA MET A 107 -7.57 13.54 7.54
C MET A 107 -7.67 12.06 7.17
N ILE A 108 -8.89 11.58 7.05
CA ILE A 108 -9.15 10.27 6.45
C ILE A 108 -9.05 10.44 4.95
N ILE A 109 -8.23 9.60 4.32
CA ILE A 109 -8.00 9.70 2.89
C ILE A 109 -8.87 8.69 2.15
N ASN A 110 -9.59 9.20 1.15
CA ASN A 110 -10.27 8.39 0.18
C ASN A 110 -9.62 8.72 -1.15
N GLU A 111 -9.00 7.75 -1.79
CA GLU A 111 -8.24 8.01 -3.01
C GLU A 111 -9.09 8.55 -4.15
N TYR A 112 -10.40 8.37 -4.08
CA TYR A 112 -11.29 8.96 -5.07
C TYR A 112 -11.51 10.46 -4.84
N ASP A 113 -11.15 10.95 -3.67
CA ASP A 113 -11.28 12.36 -3.33
C ASP A 113 -9.98 13.14 -3.53
N LEU A 114 -8.91 12.45 -3.80
CA LEU A 114 -7.66 13.09 -4.12
C LEU A 114 -7.63 13.45 -5.60
#